data_c50f362b267193d8b7fc2dbe632227a3
#
_entry.id   c50f362b267193d8b7fc2dbe632227a3
#
_cell.length_a   1.000
_cell.length_b   1.000
_cell.length_c   1.000
_cell.angle_alpha   90.00
_cell.angle_beta   90.00
_cell.angle_gamma   90.00
#
_symmetry.space_group_name_H-M   'P 1'
#
loop_
_entity.id
_entity.type
_entity.pdbx_description
1 polymer ?
#
loop_
_entity_poly.entity_id
_entity_poly.type
_entity_poly.pdbx_seq_one_letter_code
_entity_poly.pdbx_strand_id
1 'polypeptide(L)'
;SGGQKQRLALARTIITNPEIYIFDEATSNIDVESEEKIWKAIYEIAKNKTVIVISHRLANVKNADNIYVLDKGNIVESGSHKDLMMYNGKYAQLVNHQNNLESIYNDELTQKEVAISE
;
A
#
# COMPACT_ATOMS: atom_id res chain seq x y z
N SER A 1 -5.45 11.60 16.58
CA SER A 1 -4.69 10.44 16.14
C SER A 1 -3.98 10.72 14.82
N GLY A 2 -3.00 9.90 14.52
CA GLY A 2 -2.27 9.99 13.24
C GLY A 2 -3.17 9.78 12.04
N GLY A 3 -4.10 8.83 12.12
CA GLY A 3 -5.06 8.56 11.06
C GLY A 3 -6.01 9.73 10.79
N GLN A 4 -6.47 10.40 11.83
CA GLN A 4 -7.33 11.59 11.70
C GLN A 4 -6.58 12.74 11.02
N LYS A 5 -5.32 12.96 11.38
CA LYS A 5 -4.46 13.98 10.75
C LYS A 5 -4.25 13.70 9.27
N GLN A 6 -4.00 12.45 8.91
CA GLN A 6 -3.82 12.05 7.52
C GLN A 6 -5.11 12.22 6.71
N ARG A 7 -6.26 11.87 7.27
CA ARG A 7 -7.55 12.08 6.60
C ARG A 7 -7.86 13.57 6.41
N LEU A 8 -7.50 14.42 7.38
CA LEU A 8 -7.66 15.86 7.23
C LEU A 8 -6.77 16.41 6.12
N ALA A 9 -5.51 15.98 6.07
CA ALA A 9 -4.58 16.38 5.02
C ALA A 9 -5.11 15.95 3.63
N LEU A 10 -5.65 14.74 3.51
CA LEU A 10 -6.27 14.25 2.28
C LEU A 10 -7.46 15.12 1.88
N ALA A 11 -8.35 15.44 2.82
CA ALA A 11 -9.50 16.29 2.56
C ALA A 11 -9.10 17.68 2.06
N ARG A 12 -8.07 18.28 2.64
CA ARG A 12 -7.52 19.57 2.16
C ARG A 12 -7.01 19.48 0.73
N THR A 13 -6.34 18.40 0.39
CA THR A 13 -5.84 18.17 -0.98
C THR A 13 -7.00 18.02 -1.95
N ILE A 14 -8.04 17.27 -1.60
CA ILE A 14 -9.22 17.06 -2.44
C ILE A 14 -9.94 18.37 -2.74
N ILE A 15 -10.07 19.26 -1.75
CA ILE A 15 -10.74 20.56 -1.91
C ILE A 15 -10.07 21.40 -3.00
N THR A 16 -8.76 21.32 -3.16
CA THR A 16 -8.04 22.06 -4.20
C THR A 16 -8.30 21.51 -5.61
N ASN A 17 -8.88 20.30 -5.71
CA ASN A 17 -9.25 19.63 -6.97
C ASN A 17 -8.13 19.61 -8.02
N PRO A 18 -6.94 19.09 -7.70
CA PRO A 18 -5.84 19.02 -8.66
C PRO A 18 -6.08 17.93 -9.71
N GLU A 19 -5.37 18.03 -10.83
CA GLU A 19 -5.39 16.99 -11.87
C GLU A 19 -4.49 15.81 -11.53
N ILE A 20 -3.44 16.04 -10.75
CA ILE A 20 -2.46 15.03 -10.38
C ILE A 20 -2.31 15.04 -8.86
N TYR A 21 -2.46 13.87 -8.24
CA TYR A 21 -2.23 13.66 -6.81
C TYR A 21 -0.97 12.83 -6.62
N ILE A 22 -0.15 13.20 -5.65
CA ILE A 22 1.03 12.42 -5.25
C ILE A 22 0.90 12.09 -3.77
N PHE A 23 0.86 10.79 -3.43
CA PHE A 23 0.80 10.31 -2.06
C PHE A 23 2.10 9.57 -1.74
N ASP A 24 2.92 10.20 -0.91
CA ASP A 24 4.20 9.65 -0.48
C ASP A 24 4.08 9.11 0.94
N GLU A 25 4.03 7.77 1.07
CA GLU A 25 3.90 7.10 2.37
C GLU A 25 2.69 7.59 3.19
N ALA A 26 1.55 7.84 2.52
CA ALA A 26 0.38 8.46 3.11
C ALA A 26 -0.22 7.69 4.30
N THR A 27 0.08 6.40 4.41
CA THR A 27 -0.49 5.52 5.45
C THR A 27 0.56 4.97 6.41
N SER A 28 1.80 5.50 6.41
CA SER A 28 2.81 5.04 7.36
C SER A 28 2.43 5.44 8.78
N ASN A 29 2.64 4.53 9.73
CA ASN A 29 2.41 4.74 11.17
C ASN A 29 0.96 5.05 11.57
N ILE A 30 -0.02 4.58 10.80
CA ILE A 30 -1.44 4.70 11.17
C ILE A 30 -2.08 3.32 11.37
N ASP A 31 -3.18 3.29 12.10
CA ASP A 31 -3.92 2.06 12.36
C ASP A 31 -4.59 1.50 11.10
N VAL A 32 -4.87 0.19 11.11
CA VAL A 32 -5.42 -0.54 9.96
C VAL A 32 -6.76 0.03 9.50
N GLU A 33 -7.66 0.36 10.42
CA GLU A 33 -8.96 0.92 10.08
C GLU A 33 -8.86 2.26 9.35
N SER A 34 -8.02 3.16 9.85
CA SER A 34 -7.76 4.47 9.21
C SER A 34 -7.07 4.29 7.87
N GLU A 35 -6.14 3.35 7.77
CA GLU A 35 -5.45 3.02 6.52
C GLU A 35 -6.43 2.58 5.44
N GLU A 36 -7.35 1.67 5.75
CA GLU A 36 -8.36 1.20 4.78
C GLU A 36 -9.22 2.35 4.26
N LYS A 37 -9.64 3.26 5.12
CA LYS A 37 -10.43 4.43 4.74
C LYS A 37 -9.66 5.36 3.80
N ILE A 38 -8.38 5.60 4.08
CA ILE A 38 -7.53 6.44 3.25
C ILE A 38 -7.33 5.81 1.87
N TRP A 39 -7.01 4.51 1.81
CA TRP A 39 -6.82 3.83 0.53
C TRP A 39 -8.08 3.77 -0.30
N LYS A 40 -9.24 3.57 0.33
CA LYS A 40 -10.53 3.63 -0.37
C LYS A 40 -10.73 4.99 -1.02
N ALA A 41 -10.44 6.07 -0.29
CA ALA A 41 -10.54 7.42 -0.83
C ALA A 41 -9.56 7.65 -1.99
N ILE A 42 -8.32 7.18 -1.87
CA ILE A 42 -7.29 7.29 -2.93
C ILE A 42 -7.77 6.60 -4.21
N TYR A 43 -8.28 5.38 -4.13
CA TYR A 43 -8.79 4.66 -5.30
C TYR A 43 -10.03 5.31 -5.90
N GLU A 44 -10.90 5.94 -5.11
CA GLU A 44 -12.01 6.73 -5.64
C GLU A 44 -11.52 7.93 -6.45
N ILE A 45 -10.52 8.66 -5.93
CA ILE A 45 -9.89 9.78 -6.66
C ILE A 45 -9.28 9.28 -7.97
N ALA A 46 -8.64 8.13 -7.96
CA ALA A 46 -7.95 7.56 -9.12
C ALA A 46 -8.88 7.22 -10.29
N LYS A 47 -10.19 7.11 -10.07
CA LYS A 47 -11.15 6.86 -11.15
C LYS A 47 -11.21 8.00 -12.16
N ASN A 48 -10.98 9.24 -11.73
CA ASN A 48 -11.15 10.44 -12.55
C ASN A 48 -9.90 11.32 -12.62
N LYS A 49 -8.87 11.01 -11.85
CA LYS A 49 -7.65 11.82 -11.75
C LYS A 49 -6.42 10.93 -11.89
N THR A 50 -5.28 11.53 -12.17
CA THR A 50 -4.00 10.83 -12.15
C THR A 50 -3.49 10.79 -10.72
N VAL A 51 -3.19 9.58 -10.23
CA VAL A 51 -2.70 9.38 -8.86
C VAL A 51 -1.38 8.63 -8.90
N ILE A 52 -0.38 9.19 -8.25
CA ILE A 52 0.93 8.55 -8.05
C ILE A 52 1.06 8.22 -6.57
N VAL A 53 1.36 6.97 -6.26
CA VAL A 53 1.49 6.49 -4.89
C VAL A 53 2.88 5.92 -4.67
N ILE A 54 3.49 6.29 -3.56
CA ILE A 54 4.74 5.71 -3.09
C ILE A 54 4.44 4.99 -1.78
N SER A 55 4.68 3.68 -1.74
CA SER A 55 4.38 2.88 -0.55
C SER A 55 5.32 1.69 -0.45
N HIS A 56 5.69 1.35 0.79
CA HIS A 56 6.41 0.12 1.11
C HIS A 56 5.45 -1.07 1.33
N ARG A 57 4.17 -0.82 1.54
CA ARG A 57 3.17 -1.86 1.76
C ARG A 57 2.56 -2.28 0.44
N LEU A 58 3.05 -3.38 -0.11
CA LEU A 58 2.70 -3.84 -1.45
C LEU A 58 1.23 -4.24 -1.56
N ALA A 59 0.60 -4.70 -0.48
CA ALA A 59 -0.83 -5.00 -0.46
C ALA A 59 -1.70 -3.79 -0.87
N ASN A 60 -1.23 -2.57 -0.61
CA ASN A 60 -1.96 -1.35 -0.92
C ASN A 60 -1.83 -0.93 -2.38
N VAL A 61 -0.79 -1.38 -3.08
CA VAL A 61 -0.51 -0.95 -4.46
C VAL A 61 -0.87 -1.99 -5.51
N LYS A 62 -1.23 -3.20 -5.11
CA LYS A 62 -1.49 -4.30 -6.05
C LYS A 62 -2.64 -4.03 -7.04
N ASN A 63 -3.55 -3.14 -6.71
CA ASN A 63 -4.68 -2.79 -7.57
C ASN A 63 -4.41 -1.55 -8.43
N ALA A 64 -3.19 -1.00 -8.41
CA ALA A 64 -2.82 0.11 -9.27
C ALA A 64 -2.83 -0.33 -10.75
N ASP A 65 -3.14 0.60 -11.64
CA ASP A 65 -3.15 0.34 -13.07
C ASP A 65 -1.76 -0.02 -13.58
N ASN A 66 -0.73 0.63 -13.05
CA ASN A 66 0.65 0.35 -13.40
C ASN A 66 1.55 0.55 -12.19
N ILE A 67 2.48 -0.36 -12.01
CA ILE A 67 3.45 -0.36 -10.92
C ILE A 67 4.84 -0.20 -11.50
N TYR A 68 5.62 0.72 -10.95
CA TYR A 68 7.01 0.93 -11.32
C TYR A 68 7.89 0.47 -10.16
N VAL A 69 8.81 -0.44 -10.44
CA VAL A 69 9.79 -0.93 -9.46
C VAL A 69 11.10 -0.20 -9.68
N LEU A 70 11.55 0.52 -8.65
CA LEU A 70 12.80 1.26 -8.69
C LEU A 70 13.89 0.51 -7.94
N ASP A 71 15.08 0.47 -8.51
CA ASP A 71 16.27 -0.07 -7.88
C ASP A 71 17.48 0.76 -8.29
N LYS A 72 18.23 1.25 -7.30
CA LYS A 72 19.43 2.07 -7.52
C LYS A 72 19.20 3.24 -8.49
N GLY A 73 18.06 3.90 -8.34
CA GLY A 73 17.71 5.08 -9.14
C GLY A 73 17.16 4.79 -10.54
N ASN A 74 16.95 3.52 -10.87
CA ASN A 74 16.45 3.12 -12.19
C ASN A 74 15.13 2.36 -12.06
N ILE A 75 14.26 2.50 -13.07
CA ILE A 75 13.07 1.67 -13.19
C ILE A 75 13.51 0.33 -13.79
N VAL A 76 13.41 -0.74 -13.02
CA VAL A 76 13.85 -2.08 -13.42
C VAL A 76 12.72 -2.98 -13.87
N GLU A 77 11.50 -2.73 -13.43
CA GLU A 77 10.29 -3.45 -13.84
C GLU A 77 9.12 -2.47 -13.89
N SER A 78 8.16 -2.73 -14.78
CA SER A 78 6.91 -1.99 -14.80
C SER A 78 5.78 -2.86 -15.36
N GLY A 79 4.56 -2.64 -14.87
CA GLY A 79 3.38 -3.37 -15.31
C GLY A 79 2.34 -3.46 -14.20
N SER A 80 1.27 -4.23 -14.45
CA SER A 80 0.27 -4.54 -13.43
C SER A 80 0.82 -5.52 -12.41
N HIS A 81 0.14 -5.65 -11.27
CA HIS A 81 0.48 -6.67 -10.28
C HIS A 81 0.55 -8.07 -10.92
N LYS A 82 -0.45 -8.42 -11.73
CA LYS A 82 -0.50 -9.71 -12.43
C LYS A 82 0.72 -9.92 -13.32
N ASP A 83 1.05 -8.94 -14.14
CA ASP A 83 2.19 -9.03 -15.07
C ASP A 83 3.50 -9.19 -14.31
N LEU A 84 3.70 -8.42 -13.25
CA LEU A 84 4.93 -8.47 -12.46
C LEU A 84 5.06 -9.77 -11.67
N MET A 85 3.96 -10.33 -11.19
CA MET A 85 3.98 -11.65 -10.54
C MET A 85 4.33 -12.75 -11.54
N MET A 86 3.80 -12.69 -12.75
CA MET A 86 4.13 -13.65 -13.83
C MET A 86 5.57 -13.52 -14.28
N TYR A 87 6.10 -12.31 -14.31
CA TYR A 87 7.50 -12.06 -14.66
C TYR A 87 8.47 -12.69 -13.64
N ASN A 88 8.01 -12.85 -12.39
CA ASN A 88 8.76 -13.48 -11.30
C ASN A 88 10.11 -12.83 -11.02
N GLY A 89 10.16 -11.51 -11.09
CA GLY A 89 11.35 -10.72 -10.83
C GLY A 89 11.37 -10.11 -9.41
N LYS A 90 11.91 -8.91 -9.31
CA LYS A 90 12.09 -8.23 -8.03
C LYS A 90 10.77 -7.94 -7.31
N TYR A 91 9.75 -7.48 -8.04
CA TYR A 91 8.44 -7.23 -7.45
C TYR A 91 7.83 -8.48 -6.83
N ALA A 92 7.85 -9.60 -7.57
CA ALA A 92 7.33 -10.87 -7.07
C ALA A 92 8.06 -11.33 -5.80
N GLN A 93 9.38 -11.17 -5.75
CA GLN A 93 10.18 -11.49 -4.57
C GLN A 93 9.78 -10.62 -3.37
N LEU A 94 9.57 -9.33 -3.59
CA LEU A 94 9.15 -8.41 -2.51
C LEU A 94 7.75 -8.76 -1.98
N VAL A 95 6.81 -9.08 -2.86
CA VAL A 95 5.46 -9.50 -2.48
C VAL A 95 5.51 -10.78 -1.65
N ASN A 96 6.23 -11.79 -2.13
CA ASN A 96 6.36 -13.06 -1.43
C ASN A 96 7.02 -12.90 -0.08
N HIS A 97 8.05 -12.06 0.01
CA HIS A 97 8.72 -11.77 1.28
C HIS A 97 7.78 -11.11 2.29
N GLN A 98 6.99 -10.11 1.88
CA GLN A 98 6.02 -9.47 2.77
C GLN A 98 4.92 -10.44 3.21
N ASN A 99 4.40 -11.25 2.30
CA ASN A 99 3.41 -12.27 2.64
C ASN A 99 3.95 -13.29 3.65
N ASN A 100 5.20 -13.71 3.50
CA ASN A 100 5.83 -14.65 4.44
C ASN A 100 5.98 -14.03 5.83
N LEU A 101 6.40 -12.77 5.91
CA LEU A 101 6.52 -12.07 7.20
C LEU A 101 5.16 -11.93 7.90
N GLU A 102 4.10 -11.59 7.16
CA GLU A 102 2.75 -11.49 7.70
C GLU A 102 2.25 -12.86 8.21
N SER A 103 2.52 -13.93 7.46
CA SER A 103 2.15 -15.29 7.84
C SER A 103 2.85 -15.72 9.14
N ILE A 104 4.15 -15.47 9.28
CA ILE A 104 4.92 -15.77 10.50
C ILE A 104 4.35 -14.99 11.69
N TYR A 105 4.08 -13.72 11.52
CA TYR A 105 3.53 -12.87 12.57
C TYR A 105 2.15 -13.36 13.04
N ASN A 106 1.26 -13.72 12.11
CA ASN A 106 -0.05 -14.25 12.43
C ASN A 106 0.03 -15.60 13.15
N ASP A 107 0.94 -16.48 12.74
CA ASP A 107 1.17 -17.77 13.40
C ASP A 107 1.63 -17.58 14.85
N GLU A 108 2.56 -16.65 15.09
CA GLU A 108 3.02 -16.31 16.43
C GLU A 108 1.90 -15.77 17.32
N LEU A 109 1.05 -14.91 16.79
CA LEU A 109 -0.11 -14.39 17.52
C LEU A 109 -1.08 -15.51 17.87
N THR A 110 -1.37 -16.41 16.94
CA THR A 110 -2.27 -17.56 17.17
C THR A 110 -1.71 -18.47 18.27
N GLN A 111 -0.42 -18.75 18.26
CA GLN A 111 0.23 -19.55 19.30
C GLN A 111 0.14 -18.88 20.68
N LYS A 112 0.31 -17.57 20.77
CA LYS A 112 0.18 -16.81 22.02
C LYS A 112 -1.24 -16.86 22.55
N GLU A 113 -2.25 -16.73 21.69
CA GLU A 113 -3.66 -16.82 22.08
C GLU A 113 -4.00 -18.21 22.64
N VAL A 114 -3.54 -19.28 22.00
CA VAL A 114 -3.72 -20.65 22.46
C VAL A 114 -3.05 -20.84 23.83
N ALA A 115 -1.84 -20.34 24.02
CA ALA A 115 -1.11 -20.46 25.29
C ALA A 115 -1.82 -19.73 26.44
N ILE A 116 -2.48 -18.61 26.16
CA ILE A 116 -3.25 -17.85 27.16
C ILE A 116 -4.56 -18.55 27.52
N SER A 117 -5.21 -19.21 26.55
CA SER A 117 -6.49 -19.90 26.76
C SER A 117 -6.38 -21.21 27.52
N GLU A 118 -5.18 -21.80 27.64
CA GLU A 118 -4.91 -23.00 28.44
C GLU A 118 -4.59 -22.66 29.89
#